data_5a73021e8158a889eb832e815dc824e2
#
_entry.id   5a73021e8158a889eb832e815dc824e2
#
_cell.length_a   1.000
_cell.length_b   1.000
_cell.length_c   1.000
_cell.angle_alpha   90.00
_cell.angle_beta   90.00
_cell.angle_gamma   90.00
#
_symmetry.space_group_name_H-M   'P 1'
#
loop_
_entity.id
_entity.type
_entity.pdbx_description
1 polymer ?
#
loop_
_entity_poly.entity_id
_entity_poly.type
_entity_poly.pdbx_seq_one_letter_code
_entity_poly.pdbx_strand_id
1 'polypeptide(L)'
;MSAYDVIIVGGGGSGLAAAIEARAAGARVLLLEKNASPGGSTAWSIGSVTATGTPHQQRKGVVDTPESHWRDMAGFNGDLDARDNPALRRVLADDIPDTFRWLMSHGLRFYGPMPEPPHSKPRMHNVLPNSRAFITHLTRAARSAGVEIRTGARVTSLTSENGRVTGVQCGGERIAAKSVVLAAGDFTSDPELKARYMGPREAKVDGVNITATGDAQKMAAALGARVINGDLALGPELRFIPPQHPNLLLRLPPWPLLASFMAWSLDHMPSALLRPFVMSFVTTALAPSPSLFEAGSLLVNKAGARFTDERDQPAFAVAEQPDKVAYILLDARVAQSFEAWPNFISTAPGVAYAYVSDYRRNRRDVFAREETLDALARRLGMPAGSLAASVSEHNKAAGNRPQFGGGPYVALGPVRAVFVHAEGGLAVDDKHRVLDAGDQPIDSLYAAGSTGQGGLLLKGHGHHLAWAFVSGRRAGRNAAREALAR
;
A
#
# COMPACT_ATOMS: atom_id res chain seq x y z
N MET A 1 31.41 16.67 17.93
CA MET A 1 31.37 15.86 16.69
C MET A 1 30.03 15.14 16.65
N SER A 2 29.34 15.14 15.51
CA SER A 2 28.10 14.38 15.38
C SER A 2 28.36 12.89 15.49
N ALA A 3 27.51 12.16 16.23
CA ALA A 3 27.66 10.70 16.42
C ALA A 3 27.46 9.91 15.11
N TYR A 4 26.70 10.47 14.15
CA TYR A 4 26.36 9.86 12.86
C TYR A 4 26.56 10.86 11.72
N ASP A 5 26.90 10.35 10.54
CA ASP A 5 26.91 11.15 9.33
C ASP A 5 25.48 11.31 8.78
N VAL A 6 24.70 10.20 8.77
CA VAL A 6 23.32 10.18 8.26
C VAL A 6 22.40 9.49 9.27
N ILE A 7 21.28 10.15 9.59
CA ILE A 7 20.14 9.53 10.27
C ILE A 7 19.03 9.27 9.26
N ILE A 8 18.49 8.05 9.26
CA ILE A 8 17.33 7.64 8.46
C ILE A 8 16.12 7.50 9.39
N VAL A 9 15.03 8.21 9.11
CA VAL A 9 13.79 8.17 9.89
C VAL A 9 12.75 7.31 9.17
N GLY A 10 12.48 6.12 9.71
CA GLY A 10 11.55 5.13 9.17
C GLY A 10 12.26 3.88 8.63
N GLY A 11 11.80 2.70 9.06
CA GLY A 11 12.34 1.38 8.69
C GLY A 11 11.51 0.63 7.65
N GLY A 12 10.81 1.35 6.76
CA GLY A 12 10.15 0.79 5.58
C GLY A 12 11.13 0.50 4.43
N GLY A 13 10.60 0.11 3.28
CA GLY A 13 11.43 -0.21 2.10
C GLY A 13 12.36 0.93 1.68
N SER A 14 11.86 2.17 1.65
CA SER A 14 12.66 3.35 1.29
C SER A 14 13.75 3.65 2.30
N GLY A 15 13.45 3.56 3.60
CA GLY A 15 14.43 3.82 4.64
C GLY A 15 15.54 2.76 4.71
N LEU A 16 15.19 1.48 4.55
CA LEU A 16 16.19 0.40 4.47
C LEU A 16 17.08 0.55 3.24
N ALA A 17 16.50 0.90 2.08
CA ALA A 17 17.27 1.17 0.86
C ALA A 17 18.21 2.38 1.05
N ALA A 18 17.72 3.46 1.66
CA ALA A 18 18.53 4.64 1.97
C ALA A 18 19.69 4.31 2.92
N ALA A 19 19.42 3.53 3.96
CA ALA A 19 20.44 3.16 4.94
C ALA A 19 21.57 2.30 4.32
N ILE A 20 21.21 1.33 3.48
CA ILE A 20 22.17 0.48 2.78
C ILE A 20 23.06 1.31 1.85
N GLU A 21 22.48 2.18 1.03
CA GLU A 21 23.23 3.01 0.07
C GLU A 21 24.07 4.08 0.76
N ALA A 22 23.56 4.69 1.84
CA ALA A 22 24.36 5.63 2.62
C ALA A 22 25.57 4.93 3.28
N ARG A 23 25.37 3.73 3.78
CA ARG A 23 26.47 2.94 4.35
C ARG A 23 27.47 2.48 3.29
N ALA A 24 26.98 2.09 2.11
CA ALA A 24 27.84 1.73 0.97
C ALA A 24 28.71 2.91 0.49
N ALA A 25 28.24 4.15 0.67
CA ALA A 25 29.01 5.36 0.40
C ALA A 25 30.04 5.69 1.50
N GLY A 26 30.13 4.91 2.60
CA GLY A 26 31.09 5.10 3.68
C GLY A 26 30.56 5.85 4.91
N ALA A 27 29.31 6.33 4.89
CA ALA A 27 28.76 7.09 6.00
C ALA A 27 28.50 6.22 7.25
N ARG A 28 28.60 6.81 8.44
CA ARG A 28 28.10 6.23 9.68
C ARG A 28 26.60 6.48 9.79
N VAL A 29 25.80 5.39 9.76
CA VAL A 29 24.33 5.46 9.58
C VAL A 29 23.59 4.93 10.80
N LEU A 30 22.60 5.69 11.27
CA LEU A 30 21.58 5.28 12.24
C LEU A 30 20.21 5.28 11.56
N LEU A 31 19.48 4.16 11.66
CA LEU A 31 18.09 4.06 11.25
C LEU A 31 17.18 4.00 12.49
N LEU A 32 16.20 4.90 12.55
CA LEU A 32 15.22 5.01 13.64
C LEU A 32 13.83 4.58 13.13
N GLU A 33 13.25 3.56 13.75
CA GLU A 33 11.93 3.05 13.44
C GLU A 33 11.04 3.13 14.69
N LYS A 34 9.85 3.75 14.56
CA LYS A 34 8.93 3.92 15.70
C LYS A 34 8.26 2.64 16.18
N ASN A 35 8.03 1.68 15.27
CA ASN A 35 7.46 0.39 15.61
C ASN A 35 8.50 -0.56 16.21
N ALA A 36 8.04 -1.65 16.81
CA ALA A 36 8.90 -2.68 17.41
C ALA A 36 9.79 -3.43 16.38
N SER A 37 9.49 -3.29 15.09
CA SER A 37 10.27 -3.88 14.00
C SER A 37 10.15 -3.05 12.73
N PRO A 38 11.17 -3.07 11.84
CA PRO A 38 11.06 -2.53 10.51
C PRO A 38 9.91 -3.17 9.71
N GLY A 39 9.33 -2.43 8.76
CA GLY A 39 8.22 -2.95 7.97
C GLY A 39 7.50 -1.89 7.15
N GLY A 40 6.75 -1.04 7.84
CA GLY A 40 5.91 -0.02 7.22
C GLY A 40 4.92 -0.60 6.20
N SER A 41 4.36 0.26 5.35
CA SER A 41 3.43 -0.16 4.28
C SER A 41 4.04 -1.16 3.30
N THR A 42 5.37 -1.20 3.18
CA THR A 42 6.07 -2.19 2.35
C THR A 42 5.76 -3.63 2.78
N ALA A 43 5.73 -3.92 4.08
CA ALA A 43 5.42 -5.24 4.60
C ALA A 43 3.93 -5.64 4.44
N TRP A 44 3.04 -4.66 4.32
CA TRP A 44 1.59 -4.85 4.15
C TRP A 44 1.16 -4.87 2.69
N SER A 45 2.05 -4.53 1.77
CA SER A 45 1.77 -4.48 0.34
C SER A 45 1.55 -5.87 -0.24
N ILE A 46 0.97 -5.92 -1.45
CA ILE A 46 0.89 -7.16 -2.24
C ILE A 46 2.25 -7.60 -2.81
N GLY A 47 3.28 -6.75 -2.69
CA GLY A 47 4.65 -7.07 -3.08
C GLY A 47 4.97 -6.86 -4.55
N SER A 48 4.14 -6.12 -5.29
CA SER A 48 4.39 -5.79 -6.70
C SER A 48 5.44 -4.69 -6.83
N VAL A 49 6.36 -4.87 -7.77
CA VAL A 49 7.30 -3.86 -8.26
C VAL A 49 7.16 -3.77 -9.77
N THR A 50 6.82 -2.58 -10.27
CA THR A 50 6.77 -2.31 -11.70
C THR A 50 8.12 -1.82 -12.17
N ALA A 51 8.74 -2.58 -13.09
CA ALA A 51 10.11 -2.33 -13.56
C ALA A 51 10.29 -2.71 -15.03
N THR A 52 11.05 -1.88 -15.75
CA THR A 52 11.54 -2.12 -17.10
C THR A 52 12.97 -2.65 -17.11
N GLY A 53 13.42 -3.24 -18.21
CA GLY A 53 14.79 -3.70 -18.41
C GLY A 53 15.22 -4.80 -17.43
N THR A 54 14.27 -5.60 -16.95
CA THR A 54 14.53 -6.64 -15.93
C THR A 54 15.06 -7.93 -16.56
N PRO A 55 15.83 -8.74 -15.80
CA PRO A 55 16.23 -10.07 -16.25
C PRO A 55 15.03 -11.00 -16.54
N HIS A 56 13.87 -10.75 -15.91
CA HIS A 56 12.64 -11.49 -16.15
C HIS A 56 12.03 -11.15 -17.51
N GLN A 57 12.01 -9.87 -17.90
CA GLN A 57 11.59 -9.44 -19.23
C GLN A 57 12.51 -10.04 -20.30
N GLN A 58 13.83 -9.97 -20.10
CA GLN A 58 14.82 -10.52 -21.06
C GLN A 58 14.61 -12.01 -21.28
N ARG A 59 14.42 -12.82 -20.22
CA ARG A 59 14.15 -14.26 -20.34
C ARG A 59 12.86 -14.59 -21.11
N LYS A 60 11.85 -13.71 -21.05
CA LYS A 60 10.56 -13.87 -21.76
C LYS A 60 10.55 -13.17 -23.13
N GLY A 61 11.69 -12.67 -23.61
CA GLY A 61 11.80 -12.00 -24.90
C GLY A 61 11.09 -10.63 -24.98
N VAL A 62 10.79 -10.04 -23.82
CA VAL A 62 10.15 -8.71 -23.77
C VAL A 62 11.23 -7.65 -23.88
N VAL A 63 11.20 -6.90 -24.97
CA VAL A 63 12.04 -5.71 -25.19
C VAL A 63 11.32 -4.51 -24.64
N ASP A 64 11.94 -3.83 -23.68
CA ASP A 64 11.37 -2.68 -22.98
C ASP A 64 12.46 -1.66 -22.61
N THR A 65 12.08 -0.38 -22.50
CA THR A 65 13.01 0.71 -22.24
C THR A 65 12.48 1.67 -21.16
N PRO A 66 13.36 2.39 -20.45
CA PRO A 66 12.96 3.46 -19.54
C PRO A 66 12.06 4.50 -20.19
N GLU A 67 12.32 4.86 -21.45
CA GLU A 67 11.50 5.80 -22.21
C GLU A 67 10.07 5.30 -22.41
N SER A 68 9.90 4.03 -22.79
CA SER A 68 8.58 3.41 -22.93
C SER A 68 7.85 3.37 -21.58
N HIS A 69 8.56 3.04 -20.50
CA HIS A 69 8.00 3.02 -19.14
C HIS A 69 7.54 4.42 -18.72
N TRP A 70 8.37 5.42 -18.89
CA TRP A 70 8.06 6.82 -18.55
C TRP A 70 6.80 7.34 -19.27
N ARG A 71 6.62 7.02 -20.55
CA ARG A 71 5.42 7.38 -21.31
C ARG A 71 4.19 6.65 -20.82
N ASP A 72 4.29 5.35 -20.59
CA ASP A 72 3.16 4.53 -20.19
C ASP A 72 2.63 4.91 -18.80
N MET A 73 3.50 5.38 -17.89
CA MET A 73 3.08 5.85 -16.57
C MET A 73 2.05 6.99 -16.64
N ALA A 74 2.18 7.91 -17.61
CA ALA A 74 1.21 8.98 -17.82
C ALA A 74 -0.21 8.44 -18.10
N GLY A 75 -0.32 7.30 -18.77
CA GLY A 75 -1.60 6.66 -19.08
C GLY A 75 -2.43 6.24 -17.87
N PHE A 76 -1.80 6.07 -16.70
CA PHE A 76 -2.52 5.77 -15.46
C PHE A 76 -3.15 7.02 -14.81
N ASN A 77 -2.64 8.20 -15.12
CA ASN A 77 -3.00 9.43 -14.43
C ASN A 77 -4.32 10.03 -14.93
N GLY A 78 -4.70 9.79 -16.20
CA GLY A 78 -5.88 10.41 -16.81
C GLY A 78 -5.83 11.93 -16.68
N ASP A 79 -6.93 12.55 -16.26
CA ASP A 79 -7.04 14.00 -16.09
C ASP A 79 -6.08 14.57 -15.03
N LEU A 80 -5.52 13.73 -14.18
CA LEU A 80 -4.56 14.15 -13.17
C LEU A 80 -3.12 14.26 -13.68
N ASP A 81 -2.81 13.90 -14.94
CA ASP A 81 -1.43 13.93 -15.47
C ASP A 81 -0.80 15.33 -15.41
N ALA A 82 -1.61 16.38 -15.51
CA ALA A 82 -1.14 17.77 -15.32
C ALA A 82 -0.61 18.08 -13.90
N ARG A 83 -0.92 17.23 -12.92
CA ARG A 83 -0.46 17.33 -11.53
C ARG A 83 0.76 16.45 -11.23
N ASP A 84 1.18 15.64 -12.20
CA ASP A 84 2.34 14.77 -12.06
C ASP A 84 3.65 15.54 -12.16
N ASN A 85 4.69 14.98 -11.55
CA ASN A 85 6.05 15.47 -11.67
C ASN A 85 6.83 14.66 -12.74
N PRO A 86 6.92 15.14 -13.98
CA PRO A 86 7.54 14.39 -15.06
C PRO A 86 9.06 14.19 -14.87
N ALA A 87 9.72 15.06 -14.09
CA ALA A 87 11.14 14.90 -13.79
C ALA A 87 11.38 13.75 -12.83
N LEU A 88 10.58 13.62 -11.78
CA LEU A 88 10.67 12.49 -10.85
C LEU A 88 10.15 11.18 -11.48
N ARG A 89 9.15 11.26 -12.37
CA ARG A 89 8.75 10.12 -13.22
C ARG A 89 9.91 9.62 -14.07
N ARG A 90 10.72 10.54 -14.62
CA ARG A 90 11.92 10.19 -15.37
C ARG A 90 12.97 9.50 -14.50
N VAL A 91 13.21 10.04 -13.28
CA VAL A 91 14.10 9.43 -12.30
C VAL A 91 13.67 7.99 -11.98
N LEU A 92 12.37 7.75 -11.77
CA LEU A 92 11.86 6.41 -11.52
C LEU A 92 12.12 5.48 -12.70
N ALA A 93 11.76 5.89 -13.91
CA ALA A 93 11.88 5.05 -15.10
C ALA A 93 13.34 4.71 -15.43
N ASP A 94 14.26 5.65 -15.24
CA ASP A 94 15.69 5.46 -15.54
C ASP A 94 16.39 4.57 -14.51
N ASP A 95 16.05 4.72 -13.22
CA ASP A 95 16.80 4.04 -12.16
C ASP A 95 16.20 2.69 -11.74
N ILE A 96 14.94 2.39 -12.15
CA ILE A 96 14.28 1.14 -11.74
C ILE A 96 14.96 -0.12 -12.29
N PRO A 97 15.55 -0.16 -13.50
CA PRO A 97 16.27 -1.35 -13.98
C PRO A 97 17.40 -1.76 -13.05
N ASP A 98 18.23 -0.80 -12.63
CA ASP A 98 19.34 -1.06 -11.70
C ASP A 98 18.85 -1.35 -10.29
N THR A 99 17.80 -0.65 -9.86
CA THR A 99 17.19 -0.90 -8.55
C THR A 99 16.60 -2.30 -8.48
N PHE A 100 15.98 -2.79 -9.52
CA PHE A 100 15.45 -4.16 -9.56
C PHE A 100 16.57 -5.21 -9.48
N ARG A 101 17.69 -5.02 -10.20
CA ARG A 101 18.88 -5.89 -10.08
C ARG A 101 19.49 -5.81 -8.68
N TRP A 102 19.54 -4.62 -8.09
CA TRP A 102 20.00 -4.42 -6.71
C TRP A 102 19.12 -5.17 -5.70
N LEU A 103 17.80 -5.13 -5.83
CA LEU A 103 16.91 -5.95 -5.00
C LEU A 103 17.23 -7.44 -5.13
N MET A 104 17.42 -7.93 -6.35
CA MET A 104 17.79 -9.33 -6.60
C MET A 104 19.14 -9.70 -6.01
N SER A 105 20.14 -8.81 -6.03
CA SER A 105 21.48 -9.04 -5.44
C SER A 105 21.43 -9.19 -3.93
N HIS A 106 20.42 -8.60 -3.26
CA HIS A 106 20.14 -8.80 -1.84
C HIS A 106 19.33 -10.08 -1.54
N GLY A 107 19.13 -10.96 -2.53
CA GLY A 107 18.50 -12.27 -2.32
C GLY A 107 16.99 -12.30 -2.60
N LEU A 108 16.38 -11.19 -3.00
CA LEU A 108 14.98 -11.15 -3.37
C LEU A 108 14.72 -11.93 -4.66
N ARG A 109 13.59 -12.62 -4.70
CA ARG A 109 13.13 -13.38 -5.87
C ARG A 109 11.76 -12.87 -6.28
N PHE A 110 11.54 -12.84 -7.59
CA PHE A 110 10.31 -12.30 -8.17
C PHE A 110 9.69 -13.29 -9.14
N TYR A 111 8.37 -13.21 -9.26
CA TYR A 111 7.59 -13.78 -10.34
C TYR A 111 7.11 -12.66 -11.25
N GLY A 112 7.10 -12.90 -12.56
CA GLY A 112 6.73 -11.92 -13.59
C GLY A 112 7.60 -12.06 -14.84
N PRO A 113 7.57 -11.09 -15.78
CA PRO A 113 6.69 -9.92 -15.75
C PRO A 113 5.23 -10.29 -16.05
N MET A 114 4.30 -9.54 -15.44
CA MET A 114 2.87 -9.66 -15.68
C MET A 114 2.35 -8.39 -16.37
N PRO A 115 1.33 -8.50 -17.25
CA PRO A 115 0.72 -7.34 -17.89
C PRO A 115 -0.13 -6.56 -16.88
N GLU A 116 -0.17 -5.25 -17.05
CA GLU A 116 -1.06 -4.34 -16.36
C GLU A 116 -1.40 -3.16 -17.29
N PRO A 117 -2.50 -3.17 -18.01
CA PRO A 117 -2.92 -2.02 -18.82
C PRO A 117 -3.14 -0.78 -17.94
N PRO A 118 -2.78 0.43 -18.41
CA PRO A 118 -2.40 0.80 -19.79
C PRO A 118 -0.92 0.61 -20.16
N HIS A 119 -0.09 -0.03 -19.34
CA HIS A 119 1.26 -0.34 -19.76
C HIS A 119 1.28 -1.08 -21.11
N SER A 120 2.08 -0.60 -22.06
CA SER A 120 2.27 -1.23 -23.36
C SER A 120 3.06 -2.54 -23.30
N LYS A 121 3.78 -2.79 -22.20
CA LYS A 121 4.62 -3.97 -21.96
C LYS A 121 4.35 -4.56 -20.58
N PRO A 122 4.51 -5.89 -20.40
CA PRO A 122 4.47 -6.50 -19.08
C PRO A 122 5.63 -6.00 -18.21
N ARG A 123 5.32 -5.33 -17.07
CA ARG A 123 6.32 -4.75 -16.15
C ARG A 123 6.12 -5.12 -14.70
N MET A 124 4.96 -5.63 -14.34
CA MET A 124 4.66 -5.96 -12.95
C MET A 124 5.35 -7.24 -12.50
N HIS A 125 6.09 -7.19 -11.39
CA HIS A 125 6.78 -8.32 -10.81
C HIS A 125 6.39 -8.44 -9.33
N ASN A 126 5.98 -9.62 -8.90
CA ASN A 126 5.62 -9.88 -7.50
C ASN A 126 6.76 -10.57 -6.76
N VAL A 127 7.13 -10.04 -5.61
CA VAL A 127 8.15 -10.64 -4.75
C VAL A 127 7.63 -11.94 -4.13
N LEU A 128 8.50 -12.93 -4.01
CA LEU A 128 8.21 -14.23 -3.42
C LEU A 128 8.94 -14.42 -2.09
N PRO A 129 8.32 -15.13 -1.14
CA PRO A 129 6.95 -15.67 -1.14
C PRO A 129 5.87 -14.62 -0.89
N ASN A 130 6.21 -13.46 -0.32
CA ASN A 130 5.32 -12.34 0.00
C ASN A 130 6.15 -11.08 0.29
N SER A 131 5.47 -9.93 0.49
CA SER A 131 6.11 -8.61 0.69
C SER A 131 7.05 -8.52 1.90
N ARG A 132 6.89 -9.38 2.92
CA ARG A 132 7.82 -9.42 4.07
C ARG A 132 9.25 -9.79 3.66
N ALA A 133 9.42 -10.41 2.47
CA ALA A 133 10.73 -10.70 1.92
C ALA A 133 11.57 -9.43 1.76
N PHE A 134 10.99 -8.31 1.31
CA PHE A 134 11.70 -7.04 1.22
C PHE A 134 12.32 -6.65 2.56
N ILE A 135 11.50 -6.66 3.60
CA ILE A 135 11.95 -6.24 4.94
C ILE A 135 13.01 -7.18 5.50
N THR A 136 12.79 -8.48 5.39
CA THR A 136 13.74 -9.48 5.93
C THR A 136 15.09 -9.37 5.25
N HIS A 137 15.12 -9.35 3.91
CA HIS A 137 16.38 -9.30 3.16
C HIS A 137 17.09 -7.95 3.32
N LEU A 138 16.37 -6.83 3.21
CA LEU A 138 17.00 -5.51 3.32
C LEU A 138 17.42 -5.19 4.76
N THR A 139 16.68 -5.62 5.80
CA THR A 139 17.13 -5.47 7.18
C THR A 139 18.40 -6.27 7.43
N ARG A 140 18.50 -7.50 6.90
CA ARG A 140 19.72 -8.29 6.97
C ARG A 140 20.87 -7.58 6.28
N ALA A 141 20.67 -7.08 5.06
CA ALA A 141 21.69 -6.36 4.29
C ALA A 141 22.16 -5.09 5.03
N ALA A 142 21.24 -4.30 5.56
CA ALA A 142 21.55 -3.10 6.34
C ALA A 142 22.41 -3.42 7.56
N ARG A 143 22.03 -4.45 8.36
CA ARG A 143 22.79 -4.90 9.52
C ARG A 143 24.17 -5.42 9.14
N SER A 144 24.26 -6.24 8.08
CA SER A 144 25.54 -6.77 7.57
C SER A 144 26.48 -5.67 7.05
N ALA A 145 25.92 -4.57 6.54
CA ALA A 145 26.68 -3.39 6.15
C ALA A 145 27.13 -2.52 7.34
N GLY A 146 26.67 -2.82 8.56
CA GLY A 146 27.03 -2.06 9.76
C GLY A 146 26.11 -0.83 10.01
N VAL A 147 24.87 -0.85 9.51
CA VAL A 147 23.84 0.12 9.89
C VAL A 147 23.36 -0.17 11.29
N GLU A 148 23.39 0.83 12.18
CA GLU A 148 22.72 0.76 13.48
C GLU A 148 21.22 0.94 13.28
N ILE A 149 20.41 -0.01 13.76
CA ILE A 149 18.93 0.04 13.65
C ILE A 149 18.34 0.04 15.05
N ARG A 150 17.66 1.14 15.41
CA ARG A 150 16.90 1.27 16.66
C ARG A 150 15.41 1.21 16.34
N THR A 151 14.70 0.27 16.97
CA THR A 151 13.24 0.11 16.89
C THR A 151 12.58 0.60 18.18
N GLY A 152 11.26 0.86 18.16
CA GLY A 152 10.59 1.55 19.27
C GLY A 152 11.07 3.01 19.44
N ALA A 153 11.73 3.56 18.43
CA ALA A 153 12.42 4.84 18.45
C ALA A 153 11.68 5.87 17.60
N ARG A 154 10.66 6.50 18.19
CA ARG A 154 9.87 7.53 17.51
C ARG A 154 10.61 8.86 17.49
N VAL A 155 10.93 9.35 16.30
CA VAL A 155 11.41 10.71 16.09
C VAL A 155 10.24 11.68 16.20
N THR A 156 10.39 12.73 17.00
CA THR A 156 9.32 13.71 17.29
C THR A 156 9.54 15.05 16.67
N SER A 157 10.80 15.45 16.41
CA SER A 157 11.14 16.69 15.71
C SER A 157 12.52 16.60 15.06
N LEU A 158 12.74 17.48 14.08
CA LEU A 158 14.06 17.76 13.53
C LEU A 158 14.74 18.84 14.38
N THR A 159 16.05 18.75 14.52
CA THR A 159 16.84 19.82 15.11
C THR A 159 17.55 20.60 14.00
N SER A 160 17.56 21.92 14.08
CA SER A 160 18.19 22.78 13.06
C SER A 160 18.97 23.90 13.71
N GLU A 161 20.04 24.35 13.05
CA GLU A 161 20.87 25.49 13.43
C GLU A 161 21.18 26.30 12.17
N ASN A 162 20.95 27.61 12.20
CA ASN A 162 21.19 28.52 11.07
C ASN A 162 20.52 28.04 9.75
N GLY A 163 19.27 27.55 9.82
CA GLY A 163 18.52 27.07 8.65
C GLY A 163 18.90 25.66 8.17
N ARG A 164 19.85 25.01 8.82
CA ARG A 164 20.36 23.69 8.46
C ARG A 164 19.91 22.63 9.47
N VAL A 165 19.48 21.47 8.98
CA VAL A 165 19.17 20.33 9.84
C VAL A 165 20.47 19.72 10.40
N THR A 166 20.50 19.55 11.73
CA THR A 166 21.67 19.05 12.49
C THR A 166 21.40 17.76 13.25
N GLY A 167 20.22 17.20 13.12
CA GLY A 167 19.85 15.95 13.78
C GLY A 167 18.36 15.82 14.06
N VAL A 168 18.02 14.98 15.01
CA VAL A 168 16.63 14.66 15.39
C VAL A 168 16.46 14.60 16.90
N GLN A 169 15.20 14.77 17.36
CA GLN A 169 14.79 14.48 18.73
C GLN A 169 14.07 13.13 18.76
N CYS A 170 14.52 12.21 19.59
CA CYS A 170 13.99 10.87 19.72
C CYS A 170 13.97 10.43 21.18
N GLY A 171 12.80 10.08 21.73
CA GLY A 171 12.68 9.57 23.11
C GLY A 171 13.24 10.52 24.19
N GLY A 172 13.19 11.84 23.98
CA GLY A 172 13.78 12.84 24.89
C GLY A 172 15.28 13.11 24.65
N GLU A 173 15.95 12.33 23.80
CA GLU A 173 17.37 12.50 23.43
C GLU A 173 17.50 13.28 22.12
N ARG A 174 18.45 14.23 22.07
CA ARG A 174 18.90 14.86 20.82
C ARG A 174 20.02 14.00 20.21
N ILE A 175 19.76 13.49 19.01
CA ILE A 175 20.76 12.70 18.26
C ILE A 175 21.26 13.56 17.09
N ALA A 176 22.55 13.91 17.14
CA ALA A 176 23.18 14.76 16.14
C ALA A 176 23.60 13.98 14.89
N ALA A 177 23.37 14.56 13.72
CA ALA A 177 23.81 14.04 12.43
C ALA A 177 24.16 15.16 11.47
N LYS A 178 24.97 14.87 10.45
CA LYS A 178 25.30 15.83 9.40
C LYS A 178 24.20 15.95 8.35
N SER A 179 23.41 14.89 8.13
CA SER A 179 22.24 14.86 7.22
C SER A 179 21.15 13.95 7.77
N VAL A 180 19.89 14.22 7.42
CA VAL A 180 18.72 13.42 7.80
C VAL A 180 17.93 13.05 6.56
N VAL A 181 17.54 11.78 6.45
CA VAL A 181 16.63 11.26 5.40
C VAL A 181 15.30 10.87 6.04
N LEU A 182 14.23 11.52 5.61
CA LEU A 182 12.86 11.21 6.01
C LEU A 182 12.28 10.13 5.10
N ALA A 183 11.95 8.96 5.67
CA ALA A 183 11.43 7.78 4.97
C ALA A 183 10.29 7.11 5.76
N ALA A 184 9.47 7.92 6.45
CA ALA A 184 8.48 7.47 7.42
C ALA A 184 7.09 7.16 6.83
N GLY A 185 6.97 7.12 5.50
CA GLY A 185 5.73 6.78 4.80
C GLY A 185 4.79 7.97 4.59
N ASP A 186 3.50 7.67 4.39
CA ASP A 186 2.44 8.63 4.15
C ASP A 186 1.68 9.03 5.44
N PHE A 187 0.51 9.68 5.27
CA PHE A 187 -0.31 10.18 6.39
C PHE A 187 -1.76 9.68 6.37
N THR A 188 -2.05 8.57 5.68
CA THR A 188 -3.42 8.03 5.55
C THR A 188 -4.09 7.68 6.87
N SER A 189 -3.33 7.47 7.94
CA SER A 189 -3.85 7.20 9.29
C SER A 189 -3.77 8.42 10.23
N ASP A 190 -3.51 9.61 9.69
CA ASP A 190 -3.56 10.85 10.46
C ASP A 190 -4.82 11.67 10.14
N PRO A 191 -5.79 11.78 11.08
CA PRO A 191 -7.03 12.53 10.84
C PRO A 191 -6.80 14.02 10.60
N GLU A 192 -5.79 14.63 11.26
CA GLU A 192 -5.53 16.07 11.16
C GLU A 192 -4.97 16.43 9.78
N LEU A 193 -3.99 15.67 9.27
CA LEU A 193 -3.43 15.90 7.94
C LEU A 193 -4.46 15.60 6.85
N LYS A 194 -5.29 14.56 7.02
CA LYS A 194 -6.40 14.30 6.10
C LYS A 194 -7.45 15.43 6.12
N ALA A 195 -7.83 15.91 7.29
CA ALA A 195 -8.76 17.05 7.39
C ALA A 195 -8.18 18.31 6.71
N ARG A 196 -6.88 18.55 6.89
CA ARG A 196 -6.17 19.70 6.32
C ARG A 196 -6.07 19.65 4.79
N TYR A 197 -5.73 18.49 4.23
CA TYR A 197 -5.40 18.37 2.81
C TYR A 197 -6.56 17.82 1.97
N MET A 198 -7.34 16.88 2.49
CA MET A 198 -8.41 16.19 1.76
C MET A 198 -9.79 16.71 2.14
N GLY A 199 -10.07 16.81 3.45
CA GLY A 199 -11.34 17.29 3.98
C GLY A 199 -11.82 16.52 5.22
N PRO A 200 -12.89 17.03 5.88
CA PRO A 200 -13.39 16.45 7.13
C PRO A 200 -14.03 15.06 6.95
N ARG A 201 -14.51 14.74 5.74
CA ARG A 201 -15.11 13.44 5.42
C ARG A 201 -14.00 12.37 5.32
N GLU A 202 -12.91 12.69 4.64
CA GLU A 202 -11.73 11.84 4.48
C GLU A 202 -11.01 11.58 5.80
N ALA A 203 -11.05 12.54 6.72
CA ALA A 203 -10.47 12.42 8.05
C ALA A 203 -11.04 11.24 8.85
N LYS A 204 -12.30 10.85 8.61
CA LYS A 204 -12.99 9.74 9.29
C LYS A 204 -12.58 8.36 8.79
N VAL A 205 -12.03 8.25 7.59
CA VAL A 205 -11.62 6.98 6.97
C VAL A 205 -10.26 6.55 7.51
N ASP A 206 -10.10 5.30 7.89
CA ASP A 206 -8.83 4.78 8.40
C ASP A 206 -7.84 4.51 7.26
N GLY A 207 -6.53 4.45 7.55
CA GLY A 207 -5.54 3.94 6.60
C GLY A 207 -5.37 2.42 6.74
N VAL A 208 -4.99 1.73 5.66
CA VAL A 208 -4.60 0.31 5.72
C VAL A 208 -3.46 0.13 6.72
N ASN A 209 -2.45 0.98 6.67
CA ASN A 209 -1.36 0.99 7.63
C ASN A 209 -1.67 2.01 8.73
N ILE A 210 -2.15 1.54 9.87
CA ILE A 210 -2.51 2.38 11.02
C ILE A 210 -1.33 3.16 11.61
N THR A 211 -0.09 2.83 11.23
CA THR A 211 1.11 3.56 11.68
C THR A 211 1.60 4.61 10.66
N ALA A 212 0.89 4.81 9.55
CA ALA A 212 1.15 5.86 8.57
C ALA A 212 0.56 7.20 9.04
N THR A 213 1.20 7.84 10.00
CA THR A 213 0.70 9.00 10.76
C THR A 213 1.34 10.33 10.37
N GLY A 214 2.03 10.40 9.22
CA GLY A 214 2.56 11.64 8.69
C GLY A 214 3.61 12.34 9.57
N ASP A 215 4.29 11.59 10.44
CA ASP A 215 5.25 12.17 11.39
C ASP A 215 6.33 12.99 10.65
N ALA A 216 6.83 12.47 9.52
CA ALA A 216 7.86 13.15 8.74
C ALA A 216 7.35 14.42 8.06
N GLN A 217 6.13 14.39 7.51
CA GLN A 217 5.51 15.56 6.89
C GLN A 217 5.29 16.67 7.92
N LYS A 218 4.81 16.33 9.13
CA LYS A 218 4.64 17.28 10.24
C LYS A 218 5.97 17.90 10.66
N MET A 219 7.02 17.09 10.82
CA MET A 219 8.35 17.55 11.21
C MET A 219 8.98 18.47 10.16
N ALA A 220 8.87 18.12 8.89
CA ALA A 220 9.41 18.92 7.80
C ALA A 220 8.61 20.22 7.59
N ALA A 221 7.29 20.18 7.72
CA ALA A 221 6.42 21.37 7.63
C ALA A 221 6.77 22.42 8.71
N ALA A 222 7.21 21.99 9.91
CA ALA A 222 7.69 22.87 10.95
C ALA A 222 8.97 23.67 10.56
N LEU A 223 9.69 23.19 9.54
CA LEU A 223 10.85 23.88 8.94
C LEU A 223 10.51 24.58 7.62
N GLY A 224 9.21 24.72 7.27
CA GLY A 224 8.75 25.38 6.06
C GLY A 224 8.65 24.47 4.82
N ALA A 225 8.84 23.17 4.95
CA ALA A 225 8.71 22.24 3.83
C ALA A 225 7.28 22.21 3.26
N ARG A 226 7.17 22.05 1.94
CA ARG A 226 5.92 22.00 1.21
C ARG A 226 5.47 20.57 0.94
N VAL A 227 4.16 20.30 1.10
CA VAL A 227 3.50 19.04 0.67
C VAL A 227 2.80 19.27 -0.67
N ILE A 228 3.02 18.38 -1.64
CA ILE A 228 2.39 18.40 -2.95
C ILE A 228 1.37 17.26 -3.03
N ASN A 229 0.25 17.45 -3.75
CA ASN A 229 -0.81 16.47 -3.97
C ASN A 229 -1.41 15.89 -2.67
N GLY A 230 -1.40 16.66 -1.58
CA GLY A 230 -1.89 16.23 -0.28
C GLY A 230 -3.37 15.84 -0.26
N ASP A 231 -4.15 16.32 -1.21
CA ASP A 231 -5.57 16.05 -1.43
C ASP A 231 -5.84 14.74 -2.19
N LEU A 232 -4.81 14.10 -2.73
CA LEU A 232 -4.94 12.86 -3.50
C LEU A 232 -4.60 11.62 -2.67
N ALA A 233 -5.43 10.58 -2.81
CA ALA A 233 -5.21 9.28 -2.21
C ALA A 233 -5.83 8.17 -3.07
N LEU A 234 -5.35 6.93 -2.91
CA LEU A 234 -6.03 5.74 -3.41
C LEU A 234 -7.05 5.28 -2.36
N GLY A 235 -8.30 5.23 -2.78
CA GLY A 235 -9.46 4.96 -1.92
C GLY A 235 -10.33 6.22 -1.71
N PRO A 236 -11.29 6.20 -0.75
CA PRO A 236 -11.50 5.06 0.12
C PRO A 236 -12.12 3.88 -0.61
N GLU A 237 -11.67 2.69 -0.26
CA GLU A 237 -12.23 1.45 -0.74
C GLU A 237 -12.67 0.55 0.42
N LEU A 238 -13.61 -0.35 0.15
CA LEU A 238 -13.99 -1.38 1.12
C LEU A 238 -12.93 -2.48 1.16
N ARG A 239 -12.57 -2.91 2.35
CA ARG A 239 -11.69 -4.06 2.58
C ARG A 239 -12.28 -4.98 3.64
N PHE A 240 -12.17 -6.29 3.42
CA PHE A 240 -12.47 -7.25 4.48
C PHE A 240 -11.48 -7.09 5.61
N ILE A 241 -11.94 -7.23 6.85
CA ILE A 241 -11.02 -7.21 7.99
C ILE A 241 -10.00 -8.34 7.86
N PRO A 242 -8.73 -8.09 8.26
CA PRO A 242 -7.71 -9.13 8.25
C PRO A 242 -8.13 -10.32 9.12
N PRO A 243 -7.85 -11.58 8.72
CA PRO A 243 -8.13 -12.73 9.54
C PRO A 243 -7.29 -12.68 10.83
N GLN A 244 -7.86 -13.10 11.96
CA GLN A 244 -7.16 -13.14 13.24
C GLN A 244 -5.90 -14.01 13.19
N HIS A 245 -5.93 -15.07 12.40
CA HIS A 245 -4.79 -15.94 12.14
C HIS A 245 -4.37 -15.80 10.68
N PRO A 246 -3.20 -15.19 10.42
CA PRO A 246 -2.70 -15.09 9.06
C PRO A 246 -2.50 -16.49 8.48
N ASN A 247 -2.93 -16.62 7.24
CA ASN A 247 -2.80 -17.81 6.44
C ASN A 247 -1.34 -18.28 6.34
N LEU A 248 -1.16 -19.61 6.16
CA LEU A 248 0.16 -20.23 6.12
C LEU A 248 1.10 -19.57 5.10
N LEU A 249 0.57 -19.18 3.92
CA LEU A 249 1.35 -18.51 2.88
C LEU A 249 1.95 -17.19 3.33
N LEU A 250 1.21 -16.39 4.11
CA LEU A 250 1.71 -15.14 4.67
C LEU A 250 2.75 -15.36 5.77
N ARG A 251 2.86 -16.58 6.29
CA ARG A 251 3.86 -16.99 7.29
C ARG A 251 5.10 -17.63 6.68
N LEU A 252 5.08 -17.94 5.38
CA LEU A 252 6.22 -18.56 4.72
C LEU A 252 7.48 -17.71 4.90
N PRO A 253 8.58 -18.33 5.32
CA PRO A 253 9.86 -17.64 5.47
C PRO A 253 10.40 -17.26 4.09
N PRO A 254 11.04 -16.10 3.95
CA PRO A 254 11.57 -15.64 2.67
C PRO A 254 12.92 -16.30 2.34
N TRP A 255 12.97 -17.62 2.38
CA TRP A 255 14.16 -18.37 2.00
C TRP A 255 14.32 -18.39 0.48
N PRO A 256 15.52 -18.10 -0.05
CA PRO A 256 15.76 -18.04 -1.49
C PRO A 256 15.39 -19.35 -2.23
N LEU A 257 15.65 -20.50 -1.62
CA LEU A 257 15.29 -21.81 -2.20
C LEU A 257 13.78 -22.00 -2.30
N LEU A 258 13.04 -21.65 -1.24
CA LEU A 258 11.58 -21.72 -1.24
C LEU A 258 11.00 -20.77 -2.30
N ALA A 259 11.47 -19.52 -2.34
CA ALA A 259 11.04 -18.54 -3.33
C ALA A 259 11.35 -18.99 -4.77
N SER A 260 12.51 -19.62 -5.00
CA SER A 260 12.88 -20.18 -6.30
C SER A 260 11.98 -21.36 -6.69
N PHE A 261 11.66 -22.25 -5.74
CA PHE A 261 10.71 -23.34 -5.96
C PHE A 261 9.30 -22.81 -6.26
N MET A 262 8.85 -21.79 -5.54
CA MET A 262 7.56 -21.14 -5.82
C MET A 262 7.53 -20.52 -7.23
N ALA A 263 8.61 -19.81 -7.62
CA ALA A 263 8.71 -19.25 -8.97
C ALA A 263 8.62 -20.35 -10.05
N TRP A 264 9.36 -21.44 -9.87
CA TRP A 264 9.31 -22.60 -10.76
C TRP A 264 7.90 -23.21 -10.81
N SER A 265 7.25 -23.37 -9.67
CA SER A 265 5.89 -23.92 -9.59
C SER A 265 4.87 -23.06 -10.34
N LEU A 266 4.96 -21.73 -10.24
CA LEU A 266 4.09 -20.78 -10.94
C LEU A 266 4.26 -20.86 -12.46
N ASP A 267 5.45 -21.21 -12.96
CA ASP A 267 5.73 -21.32 -14.39
C ASP A 267 5.40 -22.71 -14.97
N HIS A 268 5.39 -23.79 -14.14
CA HIS A 268 5.33 -25.17 -14.66
C HIS A 268 4.14 -25.99 -14.15
N MET A 269 3.51 -25.61 -13.03
CA MET A 269 2.39 -26.38 -12.49
C MET A 269 1.04 -25.93 -13.07
N PRO A 270 0.08 -26.84 -13.26
CA PRO A 270 -1.27 -26.48 -13.66
C PRO A 270 -1.91 -25.46 -12.72
N SER A 271 -2.55 -24.44 -13.26
CA SER A 271 -3.21 -23.37 -12.50
C SER A 271 -4.24 -23.90 -11.47
N ALA A 272 -4.90 -25.02 -11.77
CA ALA A 272 -5.84 -25.67 -10.86
C ALA A 272 -5.20 -26.10 -9.52
N LEU A 273 -3.94 -26.54 -9.52
CA LEU A 273 -3.20 -26.91 -8.32
C LEU A 273 -2.72 -25.70 -7.52
N LEU A 274 -2.45 -24.59 -8.21
CA LEU A 274 -1.99 -23.34 -7.60
C LEU A 274 -3.15 -22.48 -7.09
N ARG A 275 -4.35 -22.65 -7.67
CA ARG A 275 -5.53 -21.83 -7.35
C ARG A 275 -5.83 -21.71 -5.84
N PRO A 276 -5.82 -22.76 -5.01
CA PRO A 276 -6.10 -22.63 -3.57
C PRO A 276 -5.13 -21.67 -2.87
N PHE A 277 -3.86 -21.67 -3.27
CA PHE A 277 -2.84 -20.81 -2.71
C PHE A 277 -3.04 -19.36 -3.16
N VAL A 278 -3.27 -19.12 -4.44
CA VAL A 278 -3.55 -17.79 -4.99
C VAL A 278 -4.82 -17.22 -4.39
N MET A 279 -5.90 -18.00 -4.30
CA MET A 279 -7.19 -17.57 -3.74
C MET A 279 -7.10 -17.20 -2.28
N SER A 280 -6.27 -17.87 -1.52
CA SER A 280 -6.01 -17.52 -0.12
C SER A 280 -5.47 -16.10 0.05
N PHE A 281 -4.63 -15.65 -0.88
CA PHE A 281 -4.14 -14.28 -0.93
C PHE A 281 -5.20 -13.29 -1.45
N VAL A 282 -5.82 -13.60 -2.59
CA VAL A 282 -6.82 -12.73 -3.25
C VAL A 282 -7.99 -12.41 -2.32
N THR A 283 -8.52 -13.41 -1.60
CA THR A 283 -9.65 -13.21 -0.68
C THR A 283 -9.28 -12.46 0.60
N THR A 284 -7.99 -12.28 0.90
CA THR A 284 -7.52 -11.58 2.10
C THR A 284 -7.13 -10.13 1.83
N ALA A 285 -6.49 -9.86 0.69
CA ALA A 285 -5.80 -8.60 0.44
C ALA A 285 -6.59 -7.63 -0.45
N LEU A 286 -7.61 -8.10 -1.18
CA LEU A 286 -8.24 -7.29 -2.24
C LEU A 286 -9.64 -6.79 -1.85
N ALA A 287 -10.04 -5.67 -2.47
CA ALA A 287 -11.34 -5.06 -2.29
C ALA A 287 -12.46 -5.88 -2.92
N PRO A 288 -13.69 -5.88 -2.34
CA PRO A 288 -14.87 -6.38 -3.03
C PRO A 288 -15.19 -5.51 -4.26
N SER A 289 -15.60 -6.17 -5.34
CA SER A 289 -15.95 -5.50 -6.60
C SER A 289 -17.19 -4.61 -6.45
N PRO A 290 -17.20 -3.39 -6.99
CA PRO A 290 -18.39 -2.56 -7.05
C PRO A 290 -19.57 -3.23 -7.79
N SER A 291 -19.30 -4.13 -8.73
CA SER A 291 -20.32 -4.89 -9.47
C SER A 291 -21.28 -5.70 -8.58
N LEU A 292 -20.86 -6.04 -7.35
CA LEU A 292 -21.73 -6.64 -6.33
C LEU A 292 -22.96 -5.75 -6.05
N PHE A 293 -22.74 -4.46 -5.89
CA PHE A 293 -23.79 -3.50 -5.58
C PHE A 293 -24.64 -3.18 -6.80
N GLU A 294 -24.06 -3.15 -7.98
CA GLU A 294 -24.78 -3.03 -9.24
C GLU A 294 -25.73 -4.22 -9.46
N ALA A 295 -25.31 -5.42 -9.05
CA ALA A 295 -26.11 -6.64 -9.12
C ALA A 295 -27.25 -6.71 -8.08
N GLY A 296 -27.27 -5.81 -7.08
CA GLY A 296 -28.32 -5.69 -6.07
C GLY A 296 -27.93 -6.20 -4.67
N SER A 297 -26.63 -6.35 -4.38
CA SER A 297 -26.18 -6.57 -3.00
C SER A 297 -26.43 -5.34 -2.14
N LEU A 298 -26.68 -5.52 -0.84
CA LEU A 298 -26.94 -4.45 0.11
C LEU A 298 -25.82 -4.33 1.13
N LEU A 299 -25.59 -3.12 1.63
CA LEU A 299 -24.73 -2.86 2.80
C LEU A 299 -25.59 -2.63 4.04
N VAL A 300 -25.31 -3.41 5.09
CA VAL A 300 -25.93 -3.23 6.39
C VAL A 300 -24.86 -3.05 7.48
N ASN A 301 -25.17 -2.26 8.50
CA ASN A 301 -24.32 -2.07 9.67
C ASN A 301 -24.51 -3.20 10.70
N LYS A 302 -23.85 -3.11 11.85
CA LYS A 302 -23.96 -4.10 12.94
C LYS A 302 -25.38 -4.23 13.52
N ALA A 303 -26.22 -3.21 13.39
CA ALA A 303 -27.62 -3.28 13.81
C ALA A 303 -28.54 -3.90 12.72
N GLY A 304 -27.98 -4.36 11.58
CA GLY A 304 -28.74 -4.93 10.48
C GLY A 304 -29.48 -3.87 9.66
N ALA A 305 -29.22 -2.59 9.89
CA ALA A 305 -29.84 -1.49 9.17
C ALA A 305 -29.05 -1.15 7.89
N ARG A 306 -29.74 -1.00 6.75
CA ARG A 306 -29.23 -0.40 5.56
C ARG A 306 -29.05 1.11 5.78
N PHE A 307 -27.94 1.70 5.37
CA PHE A 307 -27.59 3.06 5.78
C PHE A 307 -27.15 3.97 4.61
N THR A 308 -27.03 3.43 3.38
CA THR A 308 -26.54 4.20 2.23
C THR A 308 -27.10 3.67 0.91
N ASP A 309 -26.94 4.44 -0.14
CA ASP A 309 -26.96 3.96 -1.53
C ASP A 309 -25.59 3.33 -1.83
N GLU A 310 -25.58 2.04 -2.05
CA GLU A 310 -24.35 1.27 -2.26
C GLU A 310 -23.59 1.67 -3.54
N ARG A 311 -24.21 2.43 -4.44
CA ARG A 311 -23.60 2.91 -5.69
C ARG A 311 -23.02 4.32 -5.56
N ASP A 312 -23.30 5.02 -4.45
CA ASP A 312 -22.79 6.38 -4.20
C ASP A 312 -21.75 6.37 -3.08
N GLN A 313 -20.50 6.11 -3.46
CA GLN A 313 -19.33 6.17 -2.57
C GLN A 313 -19.53 5.46 -1.21
N PRO A 314 -19.96 4.19 -1.19
CA PRO A 314 -20.39 3.50 0.03
C PRO A 314 -19.29 3.40 1.10
N ALA A 315 -18.03 3.47 0.71
CA ALA A 315 -16.90 3.40 1.64
C ALA A 315 -16.92 4.55 2.65
N PHE A 316 -17.27 5.76 2.23
CA PHE A 316 -17.40 6.88 3.17
C PHE A 316 -18.53 6.66 4.18
N ALA A 317 -19.67 6.16 3.71
CA ALA A 317 -20.80 5.88 4.60
C ALA A 317 -20.48 4.78 5.62
N VAL A 318 -19.65 3.77 5.24
CA VAL A 318 -19.15 2.75 6.17
C VAL A 318 -18.25 3.35 7.25
N ALA A 319 -17.41 4.32 6.92
CA ALA A 319 -16.55 5.00 7.90
C ALA A 319 -17.34 5.77 8.99
N GLU A 320 -18.63 6.05 8.73
CA GLU A 320 -19.53 6.73 9.68
C GLU A 320 -20.38 5.77 10.52
N GLN A 321 -20.35 4.46 10.21
CA GLN A 321 -21.12 3.47 10.96
C GLN A 321 -20.47 3.11 12.29
N PRO A 322 -21.23 2.57 13.27
CA PRO A 322 -20.67 2.04 14.51
C PRO A 322 -19.52 1.06 14.24
N ASP A 323 -18.41 1.23 14.96
CA ASP A 323 -17.16 0.48 14.79
C ASP A 323 -16.56 0.55 13.38
N LYS A 324 -17.07 1.45 12.53
CA LYS A 324 -16.63 1.66 11.12
C LYS A 324 -16.66 0.38 10.29
N VAL A 325 -17.67 -0.47 10.50
CA VAL A 325 -17.82 -1.74 9.77
C VAL A 325 -19.22 -1.91 9.19
N ALA A 326 -19.29 -2.71 8.13
CA ALA A 326 -20.52 -3.12 7.47
C ALA A 326 -20.44 -4.56 6.99
N TYR A 327 -21.58 -5.11 6.55
CA TYR A 327 -21.71 -6.43 5.96
C TYR A 327 -22.38 -6.30 4.59
N ILE A 328 -21.87 -7.02 3.60
CA ILE A 328 -22.44 -7.10 2.25
C ILE A 328 -23.41 -8.28 2.22
N LEU A 329 -24.69 -8.02 1.98
CA LEU A 329 -25.71 -9.05 1.87
C LEU A 329 -25.95 -9.40 0.39
N LEU A 330 -26.01 -10.69 0.09
CA LEU A 330 -26.35 -11.23 -1.22
C LEU A 330 -27.60 -12.13 -1.09
N ASP A 331 -28.56 -11.98 -1.99
CA ASP A 331 -29.62 -12.96 -2.18
C ASP A 331 -29.13 -14.17 -2.99
N ALA A 332 -29.97 -15.19 -3.15
CA ALA A 332 -29.59 -16.41 -3.86
C ALA A 332 -29.16 -16.14 -5.30
N ARG A 333 -29.84 -15.21 -6.01
CA ARG A 333 -29.56 -14.84 -7.39
C ARG A 333 -28.19 -14.19 -7.53
N VAL A 334 -27.87 -13.21 -6.70
CA VAL A 334 -26.57 -12.53 -6.72
C VAL A 334 -25.48 -13.51 -6.30
N ALA A 335 -25.69 -14.26 -5.22
CA ALA A 335 -24.71 -15.25 -4.77
C ALA A 335 -24.35 -16.27 -5.87
N GLN A 336 -25.37 -16.75 -6.61
CA GLN A 336 -25.16 -17.66 -7.73
C GLN A 336 -24.44 -17.01 -8.92
N SER A 337 -24.79 -15.76 -9.26
CA SER A 337 -24.15 -15.05 -10.38
C SER A 337 -22.67 -14.76 -10.13
N PHE A 338 -22.25 -14.67 -8.86
CA PHE A 338 -20.85 -14.45 -8.46
C PHE A 338 -20.06 -15.74 -8.15
N GLU A 339 -20.54 -16.89 -8.62
CA GLU A 339 -19.79 -18.17 -8.55
C GLU A 339 -18.89 -18.40 -9.77
N ALA A 340 -19.03 -17.61 -10.85
CA ALA A 340 -18.25 -17.77 -12.07
C ALA A 340 -18.10 -16.46 -12.85
N TRP A 341 -17.12 -16.43 -13.75
CA TRP A 341 -16.92 -15.37 -14.72
C TRP A 341 -18.24 -15.09 -15.51
N PRO A 342 -18.60 -13.82 -15.82
CA PRO A 342 -17.75 -12.62 -15.70
C PRO A 342 -17.80 -11.95 -14.32
N ASN A 343 -18.60 -12.42 -13.38
CA ASN A 343 -18.74 -11.80 -12.08
C ASN A 343 -17.74 -12.39 -11.07
N PHE A 344 -17.25 -11.57 -10.16
CA PHE A 344 -16.30 -11.99 -9.11
C PHE A 344 -16.44 -11.08 -7.87
N ILE A 345 -16.14 -11.63 -6.69
CA ILE A 345 -16.15 -10.85 -5.44
C ILE A 345 -14.93 -9.92 -5.38
N SER A 346 -13.75 -10.45 -5.67
CA SER A 346 -12.51 -9.67 -5.73
C SER A 346 -11.57 -10.23 -6.79
N THR A 347 -10.64 -9.40 -7.26
CA THR A 347 -9.73 -9.77 -8.34
C THR A 347 -8.34 -9.22 -8.16
N ALA A 348 -7.34 -10.01 -8.56
CA ALA A 348 -6.03 -9.53 -9.00
C ALA A 348 -6.06 -9.54 -10.53
N PRO A 349 -6.23 -8.37 -11.19
CA PRO A 349 -6.45 -8.31 -12.64
C PRO A 349 -5.39 -9.07 -13.43
N GLY A 350 -5.82 -9.89 -14.38
CA GLY A 350 -4.92 -10.73 -15.18
C GLY A 350 -4.27 -11.92 -14.45
N VAL A 351 -4.50 -12.08 -13.15
CA VAL A 351 -3.91 -13.14 -12.32
C VAL A 351 -4.97 -14.08 -11.79
N ALA A 352 -5.99 -13.55 -11.12
CA ALA A 352 -6.98 -14.39 -10.46
C ALA A 352 -8.29 -13.66 -10.14
N TYR A 353 -9.39 -14.42 -10.14
CA TYR A 353 -10.73 -13.98 -9.78
C TYR A 353 -11.26 -14.86 -8.65
N ALA A 354 -11.69 -14.24 -7.55
CA ALA A 354 -12.26 -14.93 -6.41
C ALA A 354 -13.80 -14.85 -6.43
N TYR A 355 -14.41 -15.98 -6.23
CA TYR A 355 -15.87 -16.20 -6.27
C TYR A 355 -16.44 -16.43 -4.87
N VAL A 356 -17.75 -16.51 -4.74
CA VAL A 356 -18.45 -16.79 -3.46
C VAL A 356 -17.93 -18.09 -2.83
N SER A 357 -17.73 -19.14 -3.62
CA SER A 357 -17.15 -20.43 -3.17
C SER A 357 -15.72 -20.29 -2.63
N ASP A 358 -14.91 -19.38 -3.18
CA ASP A 358 -13.56 -19.13 -2.69
C ASP A 358 -13.58 -18.48 -1.30
N TYR A 359 -14.49 -17.54 -1.06
CA TYR A 359 -14.68 -16.94 0.27
C TYR A 359 -15.20 -17.97 1.28
N ARG A 360 -16.17 -18.76 0.91
CA ARG A 360 -16.66 -19.86 1.75
C ARG A 360 -15.54 -20.82 2.19
N ARG A 361 -14.57 -21.08 1.31
CA ARG A 361 -13.44 -21.99 1.59
C ARG A 361 -12.34 -21.34 2.42
N ASN A 362 -11.92 -20.13 2.03
CA ASN A 362 -10.69 -19.51 2.51
C ASN A 362 -10.93 -18.47 3.62
N ARG A 363 -12.14 -17.89 3.72
CA ARG A 363 -12.47 -16.79 4.60
C ARG A 363 -13.77 -17.04 5.37
N ARG A 364 -13.80 -18.14 6.10
CA ARG A 364 -14.94 -18.54 6.94
C ARG A 364 -15.24 -17.50 8.05
N ASP A 365 -14.25 -16.70 8.40
CA ASP A 365 -14.33 -15.59 9.34
C ASP A 365 -15.16 -14.40 8.84
N VAL A 366 -15.28 -14.23 7.51
CA VAL A 366 -16.06 -13.17 6.87
C VAL A 366 -17.20 -13.72 6.01
N PHE A 367 -17.52 -15.00 6.09
CA PHE A 367 -18.53 -15.67 5.28
C PHE A 367 -19.63 -16.30 6.16
N ALA A 368 -20.87 -15.89 5.94
CA ALA A 368 -22.04 -16.53 6.54
C ALA A 368 -23.08 -16.88 5.45
N ARG A 369 -23.77 -18.00 5.58
CA ARG A 369 -24.88 -18.43 4.72
C ARG A 369 -25.97 -19.06 5.54
N GLU A 370 -27.20 -18.63 5.30
CA GLU A 370 -28.41 -19.13 5.97
C GLU A 370 -29.60 -19.11 5.03
N GLU A 371 -30.59 -19.95 5.32
CA GLU A 371 -31.82 -20.07 4.47
C GLU A 371 -32.78 -18.88 4.67
N THR A 372 -32.73 -18.22 5.83
CA THR A 372 -33.62 -17.08 6.16
C THR A 372 -32.83 -15.89 6.66
N LEU A 373 -33.38 -14.67 6.47
CA LEU A 373 -32.78 -13.43 6.97
C LEU A 373 -32.67 -13.42 8.49
N ASP A 374 -33.65 -13.99 9.22
CA ASP A 374 -33.59 -14.07 10.68
C ASP A 374 -32.51 -15.04 11.19
N ALA A 375 -32.29 -16.16 10.49
CA ALA A 375 -31.19 -17.05 10.82
C ALA A 375 -29.83 -16.34 10.55
N LEU A 376 -29.73 -15.60 9.45
CA LEU A 376 -28.54 -14.83 9.11
C LEU A 376 -28.29 -13.70 10.13
N ALA A 377 -29.32 -12.96 10.54
CA ALA A 377 -29.22 -11.94 11.58
C ALA A 377 -28.70 -12.52 12.90
N ARG A 378 -29.29 -13.65 13.36
CA ARG A 378 -28.81 -14.34 14.58
C ARG A 378 -27.34 -14.76 14.48
N ARG A 379 -26.93 -15.31 13.33
CA ARG A 379 -25.54 -15.74 13.09
C ARG A 379 -24.55 -14.59 13.11
N LEU A 380 -24.97 -13.41 12.66
CA LEU A 380 -24.16 -12.17 12.66
C LEU A 380 -24.24 -11.38 13.98
N GLY A 381 -25.03 -11.84 14.94
CA GLY A 381 -25.26 -11.14 16.22
C GLY A 381 -26.07 -9.85 16.05
N MET A 382 -26.92 -9.78 15.02
CA MET A 382 -27.80 -8.63 14.75
C MET A 382 -29.17 -8.82 15.41
N PRO A 383 -29.93 -7.72 15.68
CA PRO A 383 -31.29 -7.82 16.21
C PRO A 383 -32.22 -8.63 15.30
N ALA A 384 -33.11 -9.43 15.92
CA ALA A 384 -34.11 -10.20 15.17
C ALA A 384 -34.98 -9.28 14.31
N GLY A 385 -35.29 -9.72 13.08
CA GLY A 385 -36.11 -8.96 12.12
C GLY A 385 -35.40 -7.78 11.44
N SER A 386 -34.20 -7.37 11.90
CA SER A 386 -33.52 -6.17 11.37
C SER A 386 -33.17 -6.30 9.88
N LEU A 387 -32.63 -7.44 9.47
CA LEU A 387 -32.31 -7.68 8.05
C LEU A 387 -33.56 -7.75 7.16
N ALA A 388 -34.63 -8.38 7.67
CA ALA A 388 -35.91 -8.45 6.96
C ALA A 388 -36.53 -7.07 6.77
N ALA A 389 -36.45 -6.21 7.80
CA ALA A 389 -36.91 -4.83 7.72
C ALA A 389 -36.13 -4.02 6.67
N SER A 390 -34.79 -4.09 6.69
CA SER A 390 -33.92 -3.41 5.73
C SER A 390 -34.14 -3.87 4.29
N VAL A 391 -34.32 -5.16 4.06
CA VAL A 391 -34.64 -5.72 2.74
C VAL A 391 -36.02 -5.26 2.26
N SER A 392 -37.05 -5.29 3.15
CA SER A 392 -38.40 -4.82 2.82
C SER A 392 -38.40 -3.34 2.45
N GLU A 393 -37.71 -2.50 3.22
CA GLU A 393 -37.58 -1.08 2.95
C GLU A 393 -36.88 -0.81 1.61
N HIS A 394 -35.74 -1.50 1.36
CA HIS A 394 -35.05 -1.42 0.08
C HIS A 394 -35.98 -1.79 -1.08
N ASN A 395 -36.68 -2.91 -0.99
CA ASN A 395 -37.55 -3.39 -2.07
C ASN A 395 -38.73 -2.43 -2.36
N LYS A 396 -39.27 -1.78 -1.33
CA LYS A 396 -40.30 -0.75 -1.51
C LYS A 396 -39.78 0.50 -2.22
N ALA A 397 -38.53 0.87 -1.96
CA ALA A 397 -37.88 2.07 -2.49
C ALA A 397 -37.04 1.80 -3.76
N ALA A 398 -36.98 0.55 -4.23
CA ALA A 398 -36.02 0.14 -5.24
C ALA A 398 -36.14 0.88 -6.59
N GLY A 399 -37.36 1.25 -7.02
CA GLY A 399 -37.57 1.88 -8.32
C GLY A 399 -37.01 1.02 -9.45
N ASN A 400 -36.06 1.54 -10.20
CA ASN A 400 -35.36 0.81 -11.27
C ASN A 400 -34.19 -0.04 -10.79
N ARG A 401 -33.96 -0.17 -9.47
CA ARG A 401 -32.89 -1.01 -8.91
C ARG A 401 -33.33 -2.46 -8.84
N PRO A 402 -32.35 -3.41 -8.90
CA PRO A 402 -32.67 -4.81 -8.62
C PRO A 402 -33.28 -4.95 -7.21
N GLN A 403 -34.43 -5.59 -7.13
CA GLN A 403 -35.00 -5.99 -5.85
C GLN A 403 -34.13 -7.10 -5.23
N PHE A 404 -34.01 -7.07 -3.92
CA PHE A 404 -33.36 -8.13 -3.16
C PHE A 404 -34.30 -9.34 -3.07
N GLY A 405 -33.86 -10.48 -3.57
CA GLY A 405 -34.67 -11.67 -3.76
C GLY A 405 -34.70 -12.61 -2.56
N GLY A 406 -35.10 -13.88 -2.84
CA GLY A 406 -35.18 -14.94 -1.86
C GLY A 406 -33.83 -15.57 -1.49
N GLY A 407 -33.85 -16.39 -0.41
CA GLY A 407 -32.68 -17.15 0.05
C GLY A 407 -32.37 -18.39 -0.81
N PRO A 408 -31.27 -19.08 -0.51
CA PRO A 408 -30.40 -18.84 0.65
C PRO A 408 -29.63 -17.53 0.56
N TYR A 409 -29.46 -16.88 1.71
CA TYR A 409 -28.79 -15.59 1.83
C TYR A 409 -27.33 -15.75 2.24
N VAL A 410 -26.49 -14.90 1.67
CA VAL A 410 -25.05 -14.85 2.00
C VAL A 410 -24.71 -13.47 2.58
N ALA A 411 -23.92 -13.45 3.63
CA ALA A 411 -23.27 -12.23 4.11
C ALA A 411 -21.76 -12.37 3.97
N LEU A 412 -21.14 -11.31 3.43
CA LEU A 412 -19.69 -11.13 3.38
C LEU A 412 -19.32 -9.94 4.27
N GLY A 413 -18.51 -10.18 5.28
CA GLY A 413 -18.12 -9.13 6.21
C GLY A 413 -17.68 -9.66 7.58
N PRO A 414 -17.21 -8.75 8.46
CA PRO A 414 -17.26 -7.30 8.28
C PRO A 414 -16.27 -6.79 7.25
N VAL A 415 -16.69 -5.72 6.54
CA VAL A 415 -15.84 -4.86 5.73
C VAL A 415 -15.69 -3.50 6.41
N ARG A 416 -14.58 -2.83 6.14
CA ARG A 416 -14.34 -1.45 6.57
C ARG A 416 -13.85 -0.60 5.41
N ALA A 417 -14.00 0.72 5.53
CA ALA A 417 -13.43 1.68 4.60
C ALA A 417 -11.98 1.98 4.95
N VAL A 418 -11.11 2.01 3.95
CA VAL A 418 -9.70 2.35 4.14
C VAL A 418 -9.15 3.15 2.98
N PHE A 419 -8.22 4.07 3.29
CA PHE A 419 -7.26 4.56 2.30
C PHE A 419 -6.07 3.60 2.20
N VAL A 420 -5.66 3.28 0.99
CA VAL A 420 -4.52 2.39 0.74
C VAL A 420 -3.21 3.13 0.92
N HIS A 421 -3.09 4.32 0.29
CA HIS A 421 -1.97 5.26 0.43
C HIS A 421 -2.41 6.67 0.02
N ALA A 422 -1.69 7.70 0.50
CA ALA A 422 -1.80 9.05 -0.01
C ALA A 422 -0.79 9.25 -1.15
N GLU A 423 -1.20 10.02 -2.18
CA GLU A 423 -0.29 10.52 -3.22
C GLU A 423 0.44 11.79 -2.77
N GLY A 424 0.06 12.34 -1.61
CA GLY A 424 0.67 13.51 -1.02
C GLY A 424 2.00 13.20 -0.34
N GLY A 425 3.03 13.98 -0.70
CA GLY A 425 4.36 13.89 -0.09
C GLY A 425 5.08 15.23 -0.08
N LEU A 426 6.20 15.30 0.64
CA LEU A 426 7.07 16.47 0.66
C LEU A 426 7.60 16.75 -0.76
N ALA A 427 7.64 18.03 -1.12
CA ALA A 427 8.33 18.49 -2.32
C ALA A 427 9.81 18.13 -2.22
N VAL A 428 10.33 17.50 -3.26
CA VAL A 428 11.75 17.16 -3.37
C VAL A 428 12.27 17.48 -4.77
N ASP A 429 13.56 17.78 -4.87
CA ASP A 429 14.26 17.88 -6.15
C ASP A 429 14.72 16.50 -6.66
N ASP A 430 15.39 16.46 -7.80
CA ASP A 430 15.96 15.27 -8.42
C ASP A 430 17.06 14.58 -7.59
N LYS A 431 17.63 15.30 -6.60
CA LYS A 431 18.58 14.77 -5.60
C LYS A 431 17.90 14.29 -4.33
N HIS A 432 16.57 14.40 -4.26
CA HIS A 432 15.74 14.09 -3.09
C HIS A 432 15.97 14.99 -1.88
N ARG A 433 16.48 16.23 -2.08
CA ARG A 433 16.50 17.27 -1.04
C ARG A 433 15.10 17.81 -0.85
N VAL A 434 14.66 17.97 0.39
CA VAL A 434 13.35 18.53 0.72
C VAL A 434 13.32 20.01 0.38
N LEU A 435 12.25 20.47 -0.28
CA LEU A 435 12.06 21.84 -0.70
C LEU A 435 11.10 22.59 0.25
N ASP A 436 11.42 23.83 0.52
CA ASP A 436 10.56 24.77 1.26
C ASP A 436 9.46 25.37 0.36
N ALA A 437 8.69 26.30 0.92
CA ALA A 437 7.62 27.01 0.21
C ALA A 437 8.13 27.88 -0.96
N GLY A 438 9.40 28.25 -0.98
CA GLY A 438 10.07 29.01 -2.04
C GLY A 438 10.82 28.13 -3.03
N ASP A 439 10.60 26.80 -3.03
CA ASP A 439 11.30 25.81 -3.86
C ASP A 439 12.84 25.80 -3.62
N GLN A 440 13.28 26.24 -2.43
CA GLN A 440 14.68 26.13 -2.05
C GLN A 440 14.93 24.88 -1.21
N PRO A 441 16.04 24.16 -1.42
CA PRO A 441 16.39 23.03 -0.60
C PRO A 441 16.62 23.40 0.86
N ILE A 442 15.99 22.66 1.77
CA ILE A 442 16.31 22.74 3.21
C ILE A 442 17.62 21.99 3.42
N ASP A 443 18.64 22.68 3.89
CA ASP A 443 20.00 22.16 4.03
C ASP A 443 20.04 20.90 4.89
N SER A 444 20.71 19.86 4.38
CA SER A 444 20.93 18.56 5.05
C SER A 444 19.67 17.76 5.32
N LEU A 445 18.55 18.08 4.63
CA LEU A 445 17.28 17.35 4.75
C LEU A 445 16.91 16.69 3.42
N TYR A 446 16.68 15.40 3.46
CA TYR A 446 16.29 14.56 2.33
C TYR A 446 14.98 13.83 2.64
N ALA A 447 14.24 13.42 1.61
CA ALA A 447 13.06 12.57 1.77
C ALA A 447 12.95 11.51 0.66
N ALA A 448 12.36 10.35 1.01
CA ALA A 448 12.22 9.22 0.10
C ALA A 448 10.90 8.45 0.33
N GLY A 449 10.53 7.62 -0.65
CA GLY A 449 9.27 6.88 -0.64
C GLY A 449 8.07 7.82 -0.65
N SER A 450 6.97 7.43 0.00
CA SER A 450 5.77 8.26 0.08
C SER A 450 6.00 9.56 0.85
N THR A 451 6.95 9.60 1.79
CA THR A 451 7.33 10.85 2.47
C THR A 451 7.85 11.89 1.48
N GLY A 452 8.72 11.49 0.55
CA GLY A 452 9.34 12.35 -0.47
C GLY A 452 8.83 12.02 -1.88
N GLN A 453 7.51 11.96 -2.06
CA GLN A 453 6.92 11.65 -3.36
C GLN A 453 7.03 12.80 -4.36
N GLY A 454 7.15 14.06 -3.88
CA GLY A 454 7.53 15.20 -4.70
C GLY A 454 6.55 15.57 -5.82
N GLY A 455 5.30 15.17 -5.70
CA GLY A 455 4.27 15.37 -6.73
C GLY A 455 4.24 14.28 -7.82
N LEU A 456 5.11 13.28 -7.77
CA LEU A 456 5.04 12.13 -8.67
C LEU A 456 3.75 11.34 -8.40
N LEU A 457 2.96 11.07 -9.44
CA LEU A 457 1.78 10.22 -9.35
C LEU A 457 2.17 8.77 -9.61
N LEU A 458 1.86 7.90 -8.64
CA LEU A 458 2.29 6.50 -8.65
C LEU A 458 1.12 5.53 -8.85
N LYS A 459 0.12 5.93 -9.62
CA LYS A 459 -1.01 5.09 -9.97
C LYS A 459 -0.56 3.81 -10.70
N GLY A 460 -1.33 2.74 -10.53
CA GLY A 460 -0.96 1.40 -11.00
C GLY A 460 -0.20 0.59 -9.94
N HIS A 461 -0.25 -0.73 -10.11
CA HIS A 461 0.35 -1.65 -9.14
C HIS A 461 1.87 -1.66 -9.24
N GLY A 462 2.54 -1.49 -8.12
CA GLY A 462 3.99 -1.64 -8.01
C GLY A 462 4.81 -0.38 -8.22
N HIS A 463 4.24 0.73 -8.70
CA HIS A 463 4.96 1.99 -8.82
C HIS A 463 5.39 2.55 -7.45
N HIS A 464 4.53 2.47 -6.43
CA HIS A 464 4.87 2.91 -5.07
C HIS A 464 6.07 2.17 -4.47
N LEU A 465 6.15 0.84 -4.66
CA LEU A 465 7.31 0.08 -4.20
C LEU A 465 8.55 0.37 -5.05
N ALA A 466 8.39 0.50 -6.37
CA ALA A 466 9.47 0.92 -7.26
C ALA A 466 10.06 2.27 -6.82
N TRP A 467 9.20 3.27 -6.57
CA TRP A 467 9.61 4.58 -6.07
C TRP A 467 10.25 4.50 -4.68
N ALA A 468 9.68 3.71 -3.76
CA ALA A 468 10.27 3.55 -2.44
C ALA A 468 11.74 3.10 -2.50
N PHE A 469 12.05 2.13 -3.37
CA PHE A 469 13.42 1.63 -3.51
C PHE A 469 14.30 2.57 -4.33
N VAL A 470 13.82 3.14 -5.43
CA VAL A 470 14.58 4.10 -6.26
C VAL A 470 14.92 5.35 -5.45
N SER A 471 13.90 6.01 -4.89
CA SER A 471 14.10 7.24 -4.13
C SER A 471 14.92 7.03 -2.86
N GLY A 472 14.70 5.89 -2.17
CA GLY A 472 15.48 5.51 -0.99
C GLY A 472 16.96 5.40 -1.30
N ARG A 473 17.32 4.65 -2.35
CA ARG A 473 18.71 4.50 -2.79
C ARG A 473 19.35 5.85 -3.14
N ARG A 474 18.63 6.69 -3.90
CA ARG A 474 19.15 8.02 -4.30
C ARG A 474 19.32 8.94 -3.10
N ALA A 475 18.30 9.07 -2.25
CA ALA A 475 18.34 9.92 -1.07
C ALA A 475 19.46 9.52 -0.11
N GLY A 476 19.61 8.22 0.17
CA GLY A 476 20.66 7.71 1.03
C GLY A 476 22.07 8.02 0.50
N ARG A 477 22.30 7.78 -0.79
CA ARG A 477 23.58 8.07 -1.47
C ARG A 477 23.91 9.57 -1.47
N ASN A 478 22.94 10.42 -1.75
CA ASN A 478 23.14 11.86 -1.82
C ASN A 478 23.35 12.47 -0.43
N ALA A 479 22.57 12.05 0.56
CA ALA A 479 22.76 12.46 1.96
C ALA A 479 24.14 12.08 2.49
N ALA A 480 24.62 10.86 2.19
CA ALA A 480 25.95 10.42 2.58
C ALA A 480 27.07 11.22 1.89
N ARG A 481 26.95 11.47 0.59
CA ARG A 481 27.92 12.29 -0.16
C ARG A 481 28.02 13.69 0.41
N GLU A 482 26.90 14.34 0.71
CA GLU A 482 26.88 15.66 1.34
C GLU A 482 27.52 15.61 2.74
N ALA A 483 27.15 14.62 3.56
CA ALA A 483 27.65 14.49 4.91
C ALA A 483 29.17 14.24 4.97
N LEU A 484 29.71 13.46 4.02
CA LEU A 484 31.15 13.14 3.97
C LEU A 484 32.01 14.23 3.34
N ALA A 485 31.41 15.12 2.54
CA ALA A 485 32.12 16.29 1.97
C ALA A 485 32.35 17.41 3.00
N ARG A 486 31.80 17.27 4.18
CA ARG A 486 31.88 18.20 5.33
C ARG A 486 32.70 17.58 6.45
#